data_d0569bd4e3da3891fb7f13c8177dc376
#
_entry.id   d0569bd4e3da3891fb7f13c8177dc376
#
_cell.length_a   1.000
_cell.length_b   1.000
_cell.length_c   1.000
_cell.angle_alpha   90.00
_cell.angle_beta   90.00
_cell.angle_gamma   90.00
#
_symmetry.space_group_name_H-M   'P 1'
#
loop_
_entity.id
_entity.type
_entity.pdbx_description
1 polymer ?
#
loop_
_entity_poly.entity_id
_entity_poly.type
_entity_poly.pdbx_seq_one_letter_code
_entity_poly.pdbx_strand_id
1 'polypeptide(L)'
;MKNNIKILVISLFFTGTVFAQNGQALIKKSINEQQSNLVEEFRSFLSIPNVAINPKGLQDNANWIKNYMQSKGIEEVSLLTLPNSSMPPVVYGEVKVPGATETIIFYAHYDGQPVDSSKWFPGLHPFKPALYSGSYENGATALPWLSTGNNYDVNA
;
A
#
# COMPACT_ATOMS: atom_id res chain seq x y z
N MET A 1 22.11 51.49 2.25
CA MET A 1 21.58 50.38 3.06
C MET A 1 20.27 49.75 2.56
N LYS A 2 19.62 50.19 1.48
CA LYS A 2 18.34 49.62 1.02
C LYS A 2 18.45 48.42 0.05
N ASN A 3 19.62 48.18 -0.54
CA ASN A 3 19.76 47.12 -1.57
C ASN A 3 20.08 45.74 -1.03
N ASN A 4 20.62 45.62 0.20
CA ASN A 4 21.03 44.35 0.76
C ASN A 4 19.85 43.51 1.33
N ILE A 5 18.74 44.19 1.69
CA ILE A 5 17.54 43.47 2.22
C ILE A 5 16.80 42.73 1.09
N LYS A 6 16.80 43.26 -0.15
CA LYS A 6 16.14 42.59 -1.28
C LYS A 6 16.83 41.28 -1.70
N ILE A 7 18.16 41.20 -1.60
CA ILE A 7 18.93 40.01 -1.92
C ILE A 7 18.70 38.91 -0.85
N LEU A 8 18.57 39.28 0.39
CA LEU A 8 18.33 38.33 1.49
C LEU A 8 16.94 37.68 1.39
N VAL A 9 15.90 38.43 0.99
CA VAL A 9 14.53 37.90 0.82
C VAL A 9 14.45 36.94 -0.37
N ILE A 10 15.15 37.18 -1.47
CA ILE A 10 15.19 36.29 -2.63
C ILE A 10 15.93 34.99 -2.28
N SER A 11 16.98 35.05 -1.47
CA SER A 11 17.74 33.86 -1.01
C SER A 11 16.92 32.93 -0.11
N LEU A 12 16.00 33.46 0.71
CA LEU A 12 15.13 32.63 1.58
C LEU A 12 14.05 31.87 0.81
N PHE A 13 13.57 32.43 -0.32
CA PHE A 13 12.55 31.73 -1.12
C PHE A 13 13.11 30.57 -1.96
N PHE A 14 14.40 30.57 -2.27
CA PHE A 14 15.04 29.51 -3.08
C PHE A 14 15.38 28.24 -2.28
N THR A 15 15.52 28.32 -0.97
CA THR A 15 15.89 27.15 -0.15
C THR A 15 14.73 26.18 0.10
N GLY A 16 13.49 26.64 0.05
CA GLY A 16 12.31 25.77 0.26
C GLY A 16 12.02 24.79 -0.89
N THR A 17 12.37 25.15 -2.11
CA THR A 17 12.07 24.33 -3.30
C THR A 17 13.04 23.16 -3.48
N VAL A 18 14.25 23.24 -2.97
CA VAL A 18 15.28 22.20 -3.10
C VAL A 18 14.96 20.98 -2.24
N PHE A 19 14.39 21.16 -1.05
CA PHE A 19 14.02 20.06 -0.16
C PHE A 19 12.82 19.25 -0.70
N ALA A 20 11.84 19.91 -1.30
CA ALA A 20 10.68 19.25 -1.88
C ALA A 20 11.04 18.42 -3.11
N GLN A 21 11.94 18.89 -3.96
CA GLN A 21 12.40 18.16 -5.16
C GLN A 21 13.21 16.91 -4.78
N ASN A 22 14.04 16.99 -3.75
CA ASN A 22 14.80 15.83 -3.25
C ASN A 22 13.87 14.74 -2.70
N GLY A 23 12.79 15.10 -1.98
CA GLY A 23 11.81 14.16 -1.46
C GLY A 23 11.10 13.37 -2.57
N GLN A 24 10.65 14.04 -3.62
CA GLN A 24 10.00 13.38 -4.75
C GLN A 24 10.94 12.43 -5.52
N ALA A 25 12.20 12.82 -5.71
CA ALA A 25 13.18 11.98 -6.37
C ALA A 25 13.49 10.70 -5.57
N LEU A 26 13.59 10.81 -4.24
CA LEU A 26 13.79 9.67 -3.35
C LEU A 26 12.59 8.71 -3.37
N ILE A 27 11.36 9.24 -3.35
CA ILE A 27 10.15 8.42 -3.43
C ILE A 27 10.09 7.67 -4.77
N LYS A 28 10.29 8.36 -5.90
CA LYS A 28 10.32 7.73 -7.23
C LYS A 28 11.39 6.65 -7.32
N LYS A 29 12.59 6.92 -6.82
CA LYS A 29 13.66 5.93 -6.78
C LYS A 29 13.26 4.70 -5.97
N SER A 30 12.74 4.89 -4.76
CA SER A 30 12.29 3.79 -3.88
C SER A 30 11.19 2.95 -4.53
N ILE A 31 10.21 3.59 -5.18
CA ILE A 31 9.14 2.89 -5.90
C ILE A 31 9.74 2.05 -7.02
N ASN A 32 10.61 2.60 -7.85
CA ASN A 32 11.22 1.89 -8.97
C ASN A 32 12.06 0.69 -8.51
N GLU A 33 12.80 0.83 -7.41
CA GLU A 33 13.63 -0.24 -6.85
C GLU A 33 12.81 -1.37 -6.21
N GLN A 34 11.60 -1.09 -5.75
CA GLN A 34 10.76 -2.03 -5.02
C GLN A 34 9.53 -2.50 -5.81
N GLN A 35 9.32 -2.01 -7.02
CA GLN A 35 8.08 -2.19 -7.78
C GLN A 35 7.65 -3.66 -7.89
N SER A 36 8.55 -4.55 -8.30
CA SER A 36 8.22 -5.97 -8.45
C SER A 36 7.85 -6.63 -7.12
N ASN A 37 8.54 -6.26 -6.05
CA ASN A 37 8.24 -6.76 -4.71
C ASN A 37 6.87 -6.26 -4.22
N LEU A 38 6.59 -4.97 -4.40
CA LEU A 38 5.31 -4.36 -4.02
C LEU A 38 4.13 -5.00 -4.76
N VAL A 39 4.29 -5.26 -6.06
CA VAL A 39 3.26 -5.93 -6.88
C VAL A 39 3.05 -7.37 -6.40
N GLU A 40 4.12 -8.13 -6.08
CA GLU A 40 4.01 -9.48 -5.57
C GLU A 40 3.38 -9.52 -4.16
N GLU A 41 3.75 -8.62 -3.28
CA GLU A 41 3.13 -8.46 -1.95
C GLU A 41 1.64 -8.17 -2.09
N PHE A 42 1.27 -7.25 -2.98
CA PHE A 42 -0.13 -6.93 -3.27
C PHE A 42 -0.89 -8.13 -3.86
N ARG A 43 -0.30 -8.85 -4.81
CA ARG A 43 -0.85 -10.09 -5.34
C ARG A 43 -1.12 -11.11 -4.24
N SER A 44 -0.16 -11.31 -3.35
CA SER A 44 -0.27 -12.21 -2.22
C SER A 44 -1.44 -11.82 -1.30
N PHE A 45 -1.55 -10.54 -0.97
CA PHE A 45 -2.65 -10.02 -0.16
C PHE A 45 -4.01 -10.21 -0.83
N LEU A 46 -4.15 -9.87 -2.11
CA LEU A 46 -5.39 -10.03 -2.87
C LEU A 46 -5.83 -11.50 -3.05
N SER A 47 -4.93 -12.45 -2.83
CA SER A 47 -5.25 -13.87 -2.92
C SER A 47 -5.97 -14.41 -1.67
N ILE A 48 -6.02 -13.64 -0.59
CA ILE A 48 -6.68 -14.03 0.66
C ILE A 48 -8.15 -13.57 0.58
N PRO A 49 -9.13 -14.49 0.64
CA PRO A 49 -10.54 -14.12 0.65
C PRO A 49 -10.87 -13.22 1.84
N ASN A 50 -11.44 -12.04 1.57
CA ASN A 50 -11.73 -11.04 2.61
C ASN A 50 -13.22 -10.69 2.72
N VAL A 51 -14.11 -11.52 2.19
CA VAL A 51 -15.55 -11.27 2.25
C VAL A 51 -16.01 -11.17 3.71
N ALA A 52 -16.78 -10.12 4.03
CA ALA A 52 -17.18 -9.78 5.40
C ALA A 52 -17.91 -10.90 6.16
N ILE A 53 -18.62 -11.79 5.45
CA ILE A 53 -19.30 -12.94 6.03
C ILE A 53 -18.41 -14.19 6.19
N ASN A 54 -17.11 -14.09 5.88
CA ASN A 54 -16.12 -15.17 6.02
C ASN A 54 -15.16 -14.89 7.18
N PRO A 55 -15.47 -15.33 8.41
CA PRO A 55 -14.64 -15.04 9.59
C PRO A 55 -13.20 -15.56 9.46
N LYS A 56 -13.04 -16.74 8.86
CA LYS A 56 -11.71 -17.31 8.64
C LYS A 56 -10.88 -16.45 7.68
N GLY A 57 -11.46 -16.05 6.57
CA GLY A 57 -10.79 -15.18 5.60
C GLY A 57 -10.39 -13.83 6.20
N LEU A 58 -11.26 -13.24 7.03
CA LEU A 58 -10.95 -12.00 7.74
C LEU A 58 -9.82 -12.18 8.76
N GLN A 59 -9.80 -13.30 9.48
CA GLN A 59 -8.69 -13.60 10.40
C GLN A 59 -7.37 -13.80 9.65
N ASP A 60 -7.40 -14.51 8.51
CA ASP A 60 -6.22 -14.71 7.66
C ASP A 60 -5.69 -13.38 7.12
N ASN A 61 -6.58 -12.46 6.67
CA ASN A 61 -6.21 -11.11 6.27
C ASN A 61 -5.57 -10.32 7.42
N ALA A 62 -6.18 -10.33 8.60
CA ALA A 62 -5.65 -9.63 9.77
C ALA A 62 -4.25 -10.13 10.15
N ASN A 63 -4.03 -11.44 10.12
CA ASN A 63 -2.73 -12.05 10.38
C ASN A 63 -1.71 -11.65 9.31
N TRP A 64 -2.10 -11.66 8.03
CA TRP A 64 -1.23 -11.24 6.93
C TRP A 64 -0.81 -9.78 7.10
N ILE A 65 -1.77 -8.86 7.35
CA ILE A 65 -1.50 -7.44 7.56
C ILE A 65 -0.57 -7.23 8.76
N LYS A 66 -0.84 -7.90 9.90
CA LYS A 66 0.04 -7.85 11.06
C LYS A 66 1.48 -8.24 10.72
N ASN A 67 1.67 -9.39 10.09
CA ASN A 67 2.99 -9.89 9.72
C ASN A 67 3.67 -8.95 8.71
N TYR A 68 2.91 -8.41 7.76
CA TYR A 68 3.40 -7.45 6.78
C TYR A 68 3.90 -6.16 7.44
N MET A 69 3.12 -5.58 8.36
CA MET A 69 3.53 -4.40 9.11
C MET A 69 4.82 -4.65 9.90
N GLN A 70 4.93 -5.80 10.56
CA GLN A 70 6.15 -6.21 11.28
C GLN A 70 7.34 -6.35 10.33
N SER A 71 7.16 -6.95 9.15
CA SER A 71 8.22 -7.10 8.14
C SER A 71 8.70 -5.76 7.57
N LYS A 72 7.87 -4.70 7.66
CA LYS A 72 8.22 -3.33 7.27
C LYS A 72 8.83 -2.51 8.42
N GLY A 73 9.13 -3.14 9.56
CA GLY A 73 9.82 -2.51 10.68
C GLY A 73 8.90 -1.79 11.68
N ILE A 74 7.58 -2.03 11.63
CA ILE A 74 6.68 -1.53 12.67
C ILE A 74 6.79 -2.45 13.86
N GLU A 75 7.35 -1.97 14.96
CA GLU A 75 7.68 -2.80 16.13
C GLU A 75 6.44 -3.14 16.97
N GLU A 76 5.55 -2.17 17.17
CA GLU A 76 4.33 -2.35 17.96
C GLU A 76 3.14 -2.67 17.04
N VAL A 77 2.94 -3.97 16.73
CA VAL A 77 1.79 -4.43 15.95
C VAL A 77 0.99 -5.46 16.73
N SER A 78 -0.32 -5.24 16.86
CA SER A 78 -1.23 -6.12 17.59
C SER A 78 -2.56 -6.32 16.88
N LEU A 79 -3.24 -7.41 17.24
CA LEU A 79 -4.64 -7.64 16.86
C LEU A 79 -5.51 -7.29 18.06
N LEU A 80 -6.34 -6.25 17.91
CA LEU A 80 -7.28 -5.82 18.94
C LEU A 80 -8.61 -6.54 18.71
N THR A 81 -9.06 -7.27 19.72
CA THR A 81 -10.32 -8.02 19.70
C THR A 81 -11.24 -7.55 20.83
N LEU A 82 -12.54 -7.59 20.58
CA LEU A 82 -13.51 -7.38 21.66
C LEU A 82 -13.72 -8.69 22.42
N PRO A 83 -13.73 -8.66 23.76
CA PRO A 83 -14.05 -9.83 24.58
C PRO A 83 -15.40 -10.42 24.21
N ASN A 84 -15.48 -11.74 24.08
CA ASN A 84 -16.71 -12.49 23.76
C ASN A 84 -17.41 -12.06 22.44
N SER A 85 -16.66 -11.53 21.49
CA SER A 85 -17.17 -11.11 20.18
C SER A 85 -16.66 -12.04 19.07
N SER A 86 -17.53 -12.31 18.10
CA SER A 86 -17.16 -12.97 16.83
C SER A 86 -16.70 -11.99 15.76
N MET A 87 -16.60 -10.71 16.10
CA MET A 87 -16.13 -9.69 15.16
C MET A 87 -14.65 -9.92 14.81
N PRO A 88 -14.27 -9.65 13.55
CA PRO A 88 -12.88 -9.73 13.16
C PRO A 88 -12.02 -8.73 13.93
N PRO A 89 -10.73 -9.03 14.17
CA PRO A 89 -9.85 -8.15 14.93
C PRO A 89 -9.55 -6.86 14.15
N VAL A 90 -9.29 -5.77 14.88
CA VAL A 90 -8.65 -4.59 14.30
C VAL A 90 -7.14 -4.81 14.31
N VAL A 91 -6.48 -4.61 13.20
CA VAL A 91 -5.01 -4.60 13.14
C VAL A 91 -4.53 -3.21 13.55
N TYR A 92 -3.79 -3.15 14.62
CA TYR A 92 -3.19 -1.91 15.13
C TYR A 92 -1.68 -1.96 14.97
N GLY A 93 -1.09 -0.87 14.51
CA GLY A 93 0.36 -0.69 14.47
C GLY A 93 0.73 0.75 14.77
N GLU A 94 1.84 0.93 15.47
CA GLU A 94 2.32 2.25 15.90
C GLU A 94 3.82 2.41 15.63
N VAL A 95 4.17 3.59 15.11
CA VAL A 95 5.57 4.04 15.00
C VAL A 95 5.73 5.24 15.91
N LYS A 96 6.52 5.08 16.97
CA LYS A 96 6.85 6.16 17.92
C LYS A 96 8.09 6.92 17.46
N VAL A 97 7.92 8.21 17.27
CA VAL A 97 9.02 9.11 16.92
C VAL A 97 9.37 9.96 18.15
N PRO A 98 10.59 9.84 18.72
CA PRO A 98 11.00 10.64 19.86
C PRO A 98 10.88 12.14 19.57
N GLY A 99 10.23 12.89 20.46
CA GLY A 99 10.02 14.32 20.31
C GLY A 99 8.89 14.74 19.38
N ALA A 100 8.12 13.79 18.81
CA ALA A 100 6.93 14.14 18.05
C ALA A 100 5.89 14.82 18.94
N THR A 101 5.33 15.93 18.44
CA THR A 101 4.29 16.72 19.13
C THR A 101 2.90 16.43 18.56
N GLU A 102 2.83 15.71 17.47
CA GLU A 102 1.58 15.38 16.75
C GLU A 102 1.52 13.89 16.45
N THR A 103 0.29 13.37 16.33
CA THR A 103 0.01 11.99 15.92
C THR A 103 -0.81 12.01 14.66
N ILE A 104 -0.39 11.24 13.66
CA ILE A 104 -1.14 11.02 12.42
C ILE A 104 -1.73 9.62 12.47
N ILE A 105 -3.03 9.51 12.26
CA ILE A 105 -3.75 8.22 12.22
C ILE A 105 -4.14 7.92 10.78
N PHE A 106 -3.73 6.74 10.29
CA PHE A 106 -4.20 6.16 9.04
C PHE A 106 -5.23 5.08 9.34
N TYR A 107 -6.39 5.19 8.71
CA TYR A 107 -7.45 4.19 8.84
C TYR A 107 -7.78 3.59 7.47
N ALA A 108 -7.88 2.27 7.41
CA ALA A 108 -8.38 1.55 6.25
C ALA A 108 -9.08 0.26 6.71
N HIS A 109 -10.19 -0.10 6.06
CA HIS A 109 -10.82 -1.39 6.30
C HIS A 109 -10.20 -2.47 5.40
N TYR A 110 -10.22 -3.73 5.83
CA TYR A 110 -9.68 -4.87 5.10
C TYR A 110 -10.75 -5.91 4.73
N ASP A 111 -11.98 -5.75 5.21
CA ASP A 111 -13.12 -6.55 4.79
C ASP A 111 -13.67 -6.09 3.43
N GLY A 112 -14.19 -7.03 2.68
CA GLY A 112 -14.75 -6.81 1.35
C GLY A 112 -16.23 -7.18 1.26
N GLN A 113 -16.87 -6.65 0.23
CA GLN A 113 -18.25 -6.97 -0.12
C GLN A 113 -18.38 -8.44 -0.56
N PRO A 114 -19.57 -9.05 -0.42
CA PRO A 114 -19.85 -10.35 -1.04
C PRO A 114 -19.59 -10.32 -2.55
N VAL A 115 -18.96 -11.34 -3.05
CA VAL A 115 -18.62 -11.48 -4.47
C VAL A 115 -19.31 -12.71 -5.05
N ASP A 116 -19.80 -12.56 -6.27
CA ASP A 116 -20.36 -13.65 -7.08
C ASP A 116 -19.41 -13.95 -8.23
N SER A 117 -18.64 -15.03 -8.10
CA SER A 117 -17.64 -15.40 -9.10
C SER A 117 -18.23 -15.75 -10.47
N SER A 118 -19.54 -16.08 -10.53
CA SER A 118 -20.22 -16.37 -11.80
C SER A 118 -20.43 -15.13 -12.67
N LYS A 119 -20.31 -13.93 -12.08
CA LYS A 119 -20.43 -12.64 -12.77
C LYS A 119 -19.10 -12.06 -13.25
N TRP A 120 -18.00 -12.80 -13.02
CA TRP A 120 -16.69 -12.41 -13.52
C TRP A 120 -16.48 -12.88 -14.95
N PHE A 121 -15.64 -12.17 -15.69
CA PHE A 121 -15.28 -12.60 -17.05
C PHE A 121 -14.68 -14.02 -17.03
N PRO A 122 -14.87 -14.80 -18.10
CA PRO A 122 -14.32 -16.14 -18.20
C PRO A 122 -12.80 -16.16 -17.94
N GLY A 123 -12.38 -17.03 -17.04
CA GLY A 123 -10.97 -17.15 -16.64
C GLY A 123 -10.52 -16.21 -15.52
N LEU A 124 -11.34 -15.23 -15.14
CA LEU A 124 -11.07 -14.38 -13.98
C LEU A 124 -11.75 -14.91 -12.71
N HIS A 125 -11.17 -14.59 -11.56
CA HIS A 125 -11.70 -14.99 -10.26
C HIS A 125 -11.35 -13.95 -9.19
N PRO A 126 -12.25 -13.58 -8.24
CA PRO A 126 -12.05 -12.51 -7.27
C PRO A 126 -10.79 -12.65 -6.40
N PHE A 127 -10.38 -13.88 -6.08
CA PHE A 127 -9.21 -14.14 -5.22
C PHE A 127 -8.08 -14.89 -5.94
N LYS A 128 -8.01 -14.75 -7.27
CA LYS A 128 -6.90 -15.24 -8.10
C LYS A 128 -6.39 -14.09 -8.96
N PRO A 129 -5.60 -13.17 -8.39
CA PRO A 129 -5.09 -12.02 -9.13
C PRO A 129 -4.33 -12.46 -10.37
N ALA A 130 -4.59 -11.79 -11.48
CA ALA A 130 -3.91 -11.99 -12.75
C ALA A 130 -3.44 -10.63 -13.29
N LEU A 131 -2.31 -10.63 -13.96
CA LEU A 131 -1.76 -9.43 -14.60
C LEU A 131 -2.20 -9.40 -16.06
N TYR A 132 -2.62 -8.24 -16.52
CA TYR A 132 -3.05 -8.01 -17.90
C TYR A 132 -2.35 -6.80 -18.49
N SER A 133 -2.20 -6.78 -19.82
CA SER A 133 -1.60 -5.67 -20.58
C SER A 133 -2.46 -4.38 -20.60
N GLY A 134 -3.65 -4.41 -20.04
CA GLY A 134 -4.59 -3.30 -20.00
C GLY A 134 -5.96 -3.75 -19.49
N SER A 135 -7.02 -3.02 -19.84
CA SER A 135 -8.39 -3.40 -19.48
C SER A 135 -8.83 -4.68 -20.21
N TYR A 136 -9.32 -5.66 -19.46
CA TYR A 136 -9.83 -6.91 -20.00
C TYR A 136 -10.96 -6.68 -21.03
N GLU A 137 -11.82 -5.70 -20.79
CA GLU A 137 -12.93 -5.32 -21.69
C GLU A 137 -12.44 -4.83 -23.06
N ASN A 138 -11.22 -4.30 -23.11
CA ASN A 138 -10.59 -3.84 -24.35
C ASN A 138 -9.72 -4.91 -25.03
N GLY A 139 -9.86 -6.18 -24.62
CA GLY A 139 -9.15 -7.29 -25.23
C GLY A 139 -7.69 -7.44 -24.76
N ALA A 140 -7.37 -6.93 -23.56
CA ALA A 140 -6.05 -7.12 -23.00
C ALA A 140 -5.70 -8.59 -22.81
N THR A 141 -4.43 -8.93 -22.99
CA THR A 141 -3.89 -10.29 -22.84
C THR A 141 -3.26 -10.49 -21.47
N ALA A 142 -3.36 -11.71 -20.93
CA ALA A 142 -2.68 -12.06 -19.69
C ALA A 142 -1.17 -11.97 -19.86
N LEU A 143 -0.52 -11.36 -18.86
CA LEU A 143 0.93 -11.25 -18.77
C LEU A 143 1.48 -12.15 -17.67
N PRO A 144 2.69 -12.67 -17.83
CA PRO A 144 3.37 -13.37 -16.76
C PRO A 144 3.72 -12.41 -15.63
N TRP A 145 3.69 -12.90 -14.39
CA TRP A 145 4.26 -12.16 -13.26
C TRP A 145 5.77 -12.05 -13.44
N LEU A 146 6.30 -10.85 -13.22
CA LEU A 146 7.74 -10.63 -13.28
C LEU A 146 8.44 -11.25 -12.06
N SER A 147 9.62 -11.80 -12.29
CA SER A 147 10.49 -12.23 -11.22
C SER A 147 11.04 -11.03 -10.44
N THR A 148 11.37 -11.24 -9.17
CA THR A 148 12.01 -10.24 -8.32
C THR A 148 13.20 -9.56 -9.01
N GLY A 149 13.25 -8.25 -8.95
CA GLY A 149 14.32 -7.44 -9.56
C GLY A 149 14.03 -6.93 -10.96
N ASN A 150 12.92 -7.33 -11.60
CA ASN A 150 12.46 -6.75 -12.85
C ASN A 150 11.35 -5.73 -12.58
N ASN A 151 11.31 -4.68 -13.38
CA ASN A 151 10.29 -3.64 -13.28
C ASN A 151 9.19 -3.84 -14.31
N TYR A 152 7.96 -3.55 -13.92
CA TYR A 152 6.84 -3.44 -14.84
C TYR A 152 6.95 -2.14 -15.62
N ASP A 153 6.65 -2.17 -16.93
CA ASP A 153 6.51 -0.95 -17.69
C ASP A 153 5.18 -0.30 -17.36
N VAL A 154 5.23 0.75 -16.54
CA VAL A 154 4.03 1.48 -16.12
C VAL A 154 3.52 2.47 -17.16
N ASN A 155 4.20 2.57 -18.31
CA ASN A 155 3.82 3.43 -19.42
C ASN A 155 3.33 2.62 -20.65
N ALA A 156 3.23 1.29 -20.54
CA ALA A 156 2.77 0.42 -21.60
C ALA A 156 1.24 0.34 -21.67
#